data_dd5fcbadbf4414ed593ce402129cac77
#
_entry.id   dd5fcbadbf4414ed593ce402129cac77
#
_cell.length_a   1.000
_cell.length_b   1.000
_cell.length_c   1.000
_cell.angle_alpha   90.00
_cell.angle_beta   90.00
_cell.angle_gamma   90.00
#
_symmetry.space_group_name_H-M   'P 1'
#
loop_
_entity.id
_entity.type
_entity.pdbx_description
1 polymer ?
#
loop_
_entity_poly.entity_id
_entity_poly.type
_entity_poly.pdbx_seq_one_letter_code
_entity_poly.pdbx_strand_id
1 'polypeptide(L)'
;MPSGATYHDLRRLLGGLELNTVCAEARCPNVGECWDQRTATVMILGDTCTRACGFCAVKTGRPTWFDDDEPRRVAEALARLDLDHVVVTSVARDDLPDGGAGAFAETIRHARARCPEMGIEVLISDFDGEEAPLRTVMEAGPDILDHNVETVRRLQRAVRKRARYDRSLCVLARAKRYAIEAGITVHTKSSVMVGLGEARAELSETFRDLRSVECDILTIGQYLRPSTDHLPVERYYHPDEFAEMKVEALALGFRHVESGPLVRTSYHARGQVPGAELRELRRRATVGPDGRIVPATG
;
A
#
# COMPACT_ATOMS: atom_id res chain seq x y z
N MET A 1 1.38 19.85 15.81
CA MET A 1 0.53 18.71 16.17
C MET A 1 -0.73 18.82 15.33
N PRO A 2 -1.25 17.72 14.74
CA PRO A 2 -2.53 17.78 14.02
C PRO A 2 -3.63 18.21 14.99
N SER A 3 -4.40 19.24 14.65
CA SER A 3 -5.35 19.86 15.58
C SER A 3 -6.73 20.14 14.95
N GLY A 4 -7.03 19.61 13.77
CA GLY A 4 -8.33 19.76 13.11
C GLY A 4 -9.44 18.96 13.78
N ALA A 5 -10.69 19.43 13.71
CA ALA A 5 -11.86 18.71 14.23
C ALA A 5 -11.97 17.31 13.61
N THR A 6 -11.73 17.19 12.32
CA THR A 6 -11.71 15.92 11.56
C THR A 6 -10.70 14.92 12.13
N TYR A 7 -9.50 15.37 12.52
CA TYR A 7 -8.50 14.51 13.15
C TYR A 7 -8.99 13.88 14.46
N HIS A 8 -9.59 14.69 15.34
CA HIS A 8 -10.07 14.22 16.64
C HIS A 8 -11.25 13.26 16.50
N ASP A 9 -12.14 13.51 15.55
CA ASP A 9 -13.31 12.65 15.29
C ASP A 9 -12.89 11.30 14.70
N LEU A 10 -11.97 11.30 13.73
CA LEU A 10 -11.36 10.10 13.16
C LEU A 10 -10.66 9.27 14.22
N ARG A 11 -9.83 9.88 15.05
CA ARG A 11 -9.12 9.19 16.12
C ARG A 11 -10.07 8.54 17.13
N ARG A 12 -11.15 9.24 17.50
CA ARG A 12 -12.17 8.71 18.42
C ARG A 12 -12.91 7.53 17.82
N LEU A 13 -13.28 7.64 16.55
CA LEU A 13 -14.01 6.59 15.83
C LEU A 13 -13.17 5.33 15.67
N LEU A 14 -11.93 5.46 15.22
CA LEU A 14 -11.00 4.33 15.05
C LEU A 14 -10.71 3.64 16.38
N GLY A 15 -10.51 4.41 17.46
CA GLY A 15 -10.31 3.85 18.79
C GLY A 15 -11.55 3.12 19.33
N GLY A 16 -12.75 3.64 19.06
CA GLY A 16 -14.02 3.00 19.46
C GLY A 16 -14.35 1.71 18.71
N LEU A 17 -13.72 1.47 17.56
CA LEU A 17 -13.88 0.26 16.75
C LEU A 17 -12.70 -0.71 16.85
N GLU A 18 -11.75 -0.43 17.74
CA GLU A 18 -10.54 -1.22 17.96
C GLU A 18 -9.74 -1.46 16.66
N LEU A 19 -9.63 -0.42 15.80
CA LEU A 19 -8.92 -0.48 14.55
C LEU A 19 -7.54 0.15 14.63
N ASN A 20 -6.55 -0.53 14.06
CA ASN A 20 -5.19 -0.04 13.94
C ASN A 20 -5.03 0.83 12.70
N THR A 21 -4.21 1.86 12.79
CA THR A 21 -3.82 2.67 11.63
C THR A 21 -2.30 2.78 11.55
N VAL A 22 -1.77 2.62 10.34
CA VAL A 22 -0.33 2.87 10.10
C VAL A 22 0.02 4.31 10.45
N CYS A 23 -0.92 5.24 10.28
CA CYS A 23 -0.73 6.66 10.60
C CYS A 23 -0.35 6.87 12.07
N ALA A 24 -0.95 6.10 12.98
CA ALA A 24 -0.64 6.14 14.42
C ALA A 24 0.60 5.31 14.77
N GLU A 25 0.63 4.04 14.32
CA GLU A 25 1.69 3.08 14.64
C GLU A 25 3.07 3.52 14.09
N ALA A 26 3.11 4.03 12.86
CA ALA A 26 4.34 4.52 12.23
C ALA A 26 4.68 5.97 12.60
N ARG A 27 3.91 6.64 13.46
CA ARG A 27 4.07 8.06 13.83
C ARG A 27 4.22 8.95 12.59
N CYS A 28 3.32 8.76 11.62
CA CYS A 28 3.41 9.43 10.33
C CYS A 28 3.30 10.96 10.47
N PRO A 29 4.23 11.74 9.90
CA PRO A 29 4.17 13.21 9.99
C PRO A 29 3.00 13.82 9.22
N ASN A 30 2.43 13.09 8.25
CA ASN A 30 1.40 13.59 7.33
C ASN A 30 -0.03 13.30 7.79
N VAL A 31 -0.22 12.70 8.99
CA VAL A 31 -1.53 12.23 9.44
C VAL A 31 -2.62 13.30 9.39
N GLY A 32 -2.30 14.54 9.81
CA GLY A 32 -3.24 15.65 9.79
C GLY A 32 -3.70 16.00 8.39
N GLU A 33 -2.77 16.17 7.47
CA GLU A 33 -3.04 16.52 6.07
C GLU A 33 -3.82 15.42 5.35
N CYS A 34 -3.40 14.15 5.46
CA CYS A 34 -4.08 13.03 4.80
C CYS A 34 -5.53 12.90 5.28
N TRP A 35 -5.77 13.05 6.58
CA TRP A 35 -7.11 12.93 7.15
C TRP A 35 -8.01 14.11 6.78
N ASP A 36 -7.48 15.34 6.70
CA ASP A 36 -8.21 16.49 6.20
C ASP A 36 -8.58 16.34 4.71
N GLN A 37 -7.75 15.59 3.94
CA GLN A 37 -8.02 15.23 2.54
C GLN A 37 -8.87 13.97 2.37
N ARG A 38 -9.54 13.49 3.43
CA ARG A 38 -10.38 12.29 3.41
C ARG A 38 -9.68 11.03 2.88
N THR A 39 -8.39 10.89 3.21
CA THR A 39 -7.57 9.70 2.92
C THR A 39 -7.06 9.11 4.23
N ALA A 40 -7.27 7.83 4.44
CA ALA A 40 -6.76 7.11 5.61
C ALA A 40 -6.06 5.82 5.22
N THR A 41 -5.11 5.39 6.05
CA THR A 41 -4.43 4.08 5.92
C THR A 41 -4.82 3.22 7.12
N VAL A 42 -5.60 2.19 6.87
CA VAL A 42 -6.03 1.22 7.88
C VAL A 42 -5.10 0.02 7.86
N MET A 43 -4.74 -0.47 9.03
CA MET A 43 -3.91 -1.66 9.18
C MET A 43 -4.75 -2.81 9.73
N ILE A 44 -4.87 -3.89 8.97
CA ILE A 44 -5.60 -5.11 9.33
C ILE A 44 -4.64 -6.19 9.83
N LEU A 45 -5.21 -7.29 10.37
CA LEU A 45 -4.49 -8.46 10.88
C LEU A 45 -3.70 -8.19 12.17
N GLY A 46 -4.11 -7.16 12.92
CA GLY A 46 -3.56 -6.82 14.23
C GLY A 46 -2.33 -5.92 14.17
N ASP A 47 -1.55 -5.90 15.27
CA ASP A 47 -0.42 -4.99 15.51
C ASP A 47 0.96 -5.65 15.46
N THR A 48 1.01 -6.98 15.34
CA THR A 48 2.25 -7.76 15.48
C THR A 48 2.62 -8.42 14.16
N CYS A 49 3.79 -8.03 13.60
CA CYS A 49 4.30 -8.51 12.32
C CYS A 49 5.24 -9.71 12.52
N THR A 50 5.13 -10.73 11.66
CA THR A 50 6.06 -11.87 11.65
C THR A 50 7.43 -11.53 11.07
N ARG A 51 7.59 -10.33 10.46
CA ARG A 51 8.83 -9.88 9.82
C ARG A 51 9.47 -8.71 10.56
N ALA A 52 10.80 -8.72 10.62
CA ALA A 52 11.62 -7.70 11.28
C ALA A 52 12.36 -6.84 10.24
N CYS A 53 11.65 -5.95 9.56
CA CYS A 53 12.27 -5.00 8.63
C CYS A 53 13.01 -3.92 9.42
N GLY A 54 14.28 -3.63 9.03
CA GLY A 54 15.14 -2.72 9.79
C GLY A 54 14.71 -1.25 9.80
N PHE A 55 13.73 -0.88 8.98
CA PHE A 55 13.18 0.48 8.90
C PHE A 55 11.83 0.66 9.61
N CYS A 56 11.15 -0.44 9.95
CA CYS A 56 9.73 -0.44 10.32
C CYS A 56 9.55 -0.42 11.84
N ALA A 57 8.74 0.51 12.33
CA ALA A 57 8.43 0.66 13.76
C ALA A 57 7.34 -0.30 14.27
N VAL A 58 6.69 -1.06 13.39
CA VAL A 58 5.65 -2.02 13.76
C VAL A 58 6.25 -3.13 14.63
N LYS A 59 5.55 -3.49 15.68
CA LYS A 59 5.95 -4.54 16.62
C LYS A 59 6.21 -5.85 15.88
N THR A 60 7.40 -6.41 16.10
CA THR A 60 7.78 -7.72 15.57
C THR A 60 7.54 -8.82 16.59
N GLY A 61 6.97 -9.94 16.16
CA GLY A 61 6.73 -11.07 17.03
C GLY A 61 5.92 -12.17 16.36
N ARG A 62 5.42 -13.09 17.19
CA ARG A 62 4.48 -14.11 16.76
C ARG A 62 3.07 -13.67 17.16
N PRO A 63 2.16 -13.38 16.20
CA PRO A 63 0.77 -13.08 16.51
C PRO A 63 0.11 -14.27 17.24
N THR A 64 -0.73 -13.96 18.22
CA THR A 64 -1.39 -14.97 19.05
C THR A 64 -2.87 -15.10 18.77
N TRP A 65 -3.42 -14.22 17.91
CA TRP A 65 -4.84 -14.17 17.60
C TRP A 65 -5.09 -13.77 16.15
N PHE A 66 -6.25 -14.11 15.67
CA PHE A 66 -6.83 -13.71 14.39
C PHE A 66 -8.30 -13.36 14.62
N ASP A 67 -8.79 -12.32 13.98
CA ASP A 67 -10.16 -11.85 14.13
C ASP A 67 -10.89 -11.90 12.78
N ASP A 68 -11.76 -12.87 12.63
CA ASP A 68 -12.55 -13.06 11.42
C ASP A 68 -13.56 -11.91 11.18
N ASP A 69 -13.94 -11.14 12.22
CA ASP A 69 -14.88 -10.02 12.10
C ASP A 69 -14.20 -8.66 11.81
N GLU A 70 -12.87 -8.59 11.85
CA GLU A 70 -12.12 -7.35 11.56
C GLU A 70 -12.48 -6.74 10.20
N PRO A 71 -12.57 -7.51 9.07
CA PRO A 71 -12.94 -6.95 7.78
C PRO A 71 -14.29 -6.22 7.76
N ARG A 72 -15.29 -6.76 8.45
CA ARG A 72 -16.62 -6.13 8.57
C ARG A 72 -16.56 -4.84 9.39
N ARG A 73 -15.83 -4.84 10.52
CA ARG A 73 -15.65 -3.64 11.37
C ARG A 73 -14.88 -2.55 10.64
N VAL A 74 -13.85 -2.93 9.86
CA VAL A 74 -13.12 -1.98 9.00
C VAL A 74 -14.08 -1.32 8.02
N ALA A 75 -14.89 -2.09 7.30
CA ALA A 75 -15.85 -1.53 6.35
C ALA A 75 -16.88 -0.62 7.01
N GLU A 76 -17.30 -0.94 8.24
CA GLU A 76 -18.21 -0.08 9.03
C GLU A 76 -17.53 1.25 9.38
N ALA A 77 -16.27 1.22 9.80
CA ALA A 77 -15.50 2.43 10.06
C ALA A 77 -15.36 3.30 8.80
N LEU A 78 -15.01 2.69 7.69
CA LEU A 78 -14.83 3.39 6.41
C LEU A 78 -16.13 4.10 5.97
N ALA A 79 -17.27 3.44 6.13
CA ALA A 79 -18.57 4.03 5.83
C ALA A 79 -18.91 5.25 6.72
N ARG A 80 -18.50 5.24 7.99
CA ARG A 80 -18.70 6.36 8.92
C ARG A 80 -17.72 7.51 8.68
N LEU A 81 -16.54 7.21 8.13
CA LEU A 81 -15.49 8.20 7.87
C LEU A 81 -15.75 9.02 6.60
N ASP A 82 -16.66 8.57 5.75
CA ASP A 82 -17.00 9.22 4.46
C ASP A 82 -15.74 9.57 3.66
N LEU A 83 -14.86 8.55 3.50
CA LEU A 83 -13.61 8.70 2.77
C LEU A 83 -13.82 8.63 1.27
N ASP A 84 -13.04 9.40 0.52
CA ASP A 84 -12.97 9.31 -0.93
C ASP A 84 -12.00 8.20 -1.39
N HIS A 85 -11.00 7.89 -0.54
CA HIS A 85 -9.98 6.88 -0.83
C HIS A 85 -9.47 6.25 0.47
N VAL A 86 -9.29 4.95 0.47
CA VAL A 86 -8.69 4.20 1.57
C VAL A 86 -7.48 3.40 1.08
N VAL A 87 -6.44 3.39 1.90
CA VAL A 87 -5.34 2.43 1.76
C VAL A 87 -5.49 1.38 2.86
N VAL A 88 -5.68 0.14 2.48
CA VAL A 88 -5.72 -1.01 3.39
C VAL A 88 -4.36 -1.70 3.35
N THR A 89 -3.71 -1.81 4.48
CA THR A 89 -2.46 -2.56 4.61
C THR A 89 -2.54 -3.53 5.77
N SER A 90 -1.50 -4.31 5.96
CA SER A 90 -1.44 -5.28 7.07
C SER A 90 -0.03 -5.42 7.61
N VAL A 91 0.06 -6.01 8.80
CA VAL A 91 1.27 -6.69 9.25
C VAL A 91 1.50 -7.93 8.38
N ALA A 92 2.75 -8.38 8.21
CA ALA A 92 3.00 -9.67 7.58
C ALA A 92 2.56 -10.80 8.52
N ARG A 93 1.84 -11.77 7.98
CA ARG A 93 1.27 -12.93 8.69
C ARG A 93 1.75 -14.23 8.03
N ASP A 94 3.08 -14.41 7.99
CA ASP A 94 3.69 -15.64 7.45
C ASP A 94 3.35 -16.90 8.28
N ASP A 95 2.64 -16.71 9.39
CA ASP A 95 2.06 -17.76 10.24
C ASP A 95 0.70 -18.26 9.71
N LEU A 96 0.02 -17.51 8.84
CA LEU A 96 -1.23 -17.91 8.21
C LEU A 96 -0.95 -18.62 6.87
N PRO A 97 -1.73 -19.65 6.51
CA PRO A 97 -1.51 -20.41 5.28
C PRO A 97 -1.58 -19.58 4.00
N ASP A 98 -2.41 -18.51 4.01
CA ASP A 98 -2.62 -17.59 2.89
C ASP A 98 -1.90 -16.24 3.07
N GLY A 99 -1.09 -16.09 4.13
CA GLY A 99 -0.41 -14.84 4.46
C GLY A 99 -1.36 -13.69 4.79
N GLY A 100 -2.64 -13.96 5.03
CA GLY A 100 -3.70 -12.98 5.31
C GLY A 100 -4.44 -12.47 4.07
N ALA A 101 -4.28 -13.09 2.91
CA ALA A 101 -4.94 -12.69 1.66
C ALA A 101 -6.47 -12.72 1.75
N GLY A 102 -7.03 -13.69 2.45
CA GLY A 102 -8.47 -13.79 2.72
C GLY A 102 -9.01 -12.58 3.46
N ALA A 103 -8.29 -12.09 4.48
CA ALA A 103 -8.70 -10.89 5.22
C ALA A 103 -8.70 -9.63 4.33
N PHE A 104 -7.71 -9.47 3.45
CA PHE A 104 -7.72 -8.41 2.43
C PHE A 104 -8.94 -8.52 1.53
N ALA A 105 -9.21 -9.71 0.99
CA ALA A 105 -10.32 -9.93 0.08
C ALA A 105 -11.68 -9.62 0.73
N GLU A 106 -11.91 -10.08 1.95
CA GLU A 106 -13.14 -9.77 2.69
C GLU A 106 -13.24 -8.27 3.03
N THR A 107 -12.13 -7.62 3.41
CA THR A 107 -12.12 -6.17 3.65
C THR A 107 -12.51 -5.39 2.40
N ILE A 108 -11.96 -5.76 1.22
CA ILE A 108 -12.31 -5.12 -0.06
C ILE A 108 -13.79 -5.32 -0.36
N ARG A 109 -14.31 -6.55 -0.25
CA ARG A 109 -15.73 -6.87 -0.55
C ARG A 109 -16.68 -6.11 0.38
N HIS A 110 -16.44 -6.13 1.69
CA HIS A 110 -17.24 -5.40 2.66
C HIS A 110 -17.17 -3.89 2.47
N ALA A 111 -15.97 -3.33 2.20
CA ALA A 111 -15.79 -1.92 1.93
C ALA A 111 -16.51 -1.49 0.63
N ARG A 112 -16.39 -2.28 -0.43
CA ARG A 112 -17.05 -2.01 -1.71
C ARG A 112 -18.57 -2.05 -1.60
N ALA A 113 -19.13 -3.00 -0.83
CA ALA A 113 -20.57 -3.10 -0.61
C ALA A 113 -21.14 -1.88 0.14
N ARG A 114 -20.38 -1.28 1.06
CA ARG A 114 -20.81 -0.14 1.87
C ARG A 114 -20.48 1.22 1.24
N CYS A 115 -19.36 1.30 0.53
CA CYS A 115 -18.81 2.53 -0.03
C CYS A 115 -18.44 2.30 -1.52
N PRO A 116 -19.42 2.12 -2.42
CA PRO A 116 -19.18 1.72 -3.81
C PRO A 116 -18.34 2.73 -4.58
N GLU A 117 -18.39 4.01 -4.23
CA GLU A 117 -17.64 5.07 -4.90
C GLU A 117 -16.24 5.33 -4.35
N MET A 118 -15.91 4.75 -3.17
CA MET A 118 -14.61 4.95 -2.53
C MET A 118 -13.50 4.21 -3.27
N GLY A 119 -12.35 4.88 -3.51
CA GLY A 119 -11.14 4.24 -4.02
C GLY A 119 -10.56 3.27 -2.99
N ILE A 120 -10.22 2.05 -3.41
CA ILE A 120 -9.63 1.04 -2.53
C ILE A 120 -8.25 0.67 -3.07
N GLU A 121 -7.24 1.06 -2.32
CA GLU A 121 -5.85 0.66 -2.51
C GLU A 121 -5.49 -0.41 -1.46
N VAL A 122 -4.75 -1.44 -1.85
CA VAL A 122 -4.24 -2.44 -0.93
C VAL A 122 -2.74 -2.51 -0.99
N LEU A 123 -2.06 -2.31 0.14
CA LEU A 123 -0.61 -2.50 0.29
C LEU A 123 -0.36 -3.87 0.92
N ILE A 124 0.06 -4.82 0.10
CA ILE A 124 0.21 -6.22 0.47
C ILE A 124 1.67 -6.60 0.78
N SER A 125 1.84 -7.69 1.53
CA SER A 125 3.12 -8.41 1.63
C SER A 125 3.45 -9.13 0.31
N ASP A 126 4.63 -9.75 0.22
CA ASP A 126 4.97 -10.58 -0.95
C ASP A 126 4.37 -12.00 -0.91
N PHE A 127 3.55 -12.32 0.10
CA PHE A 127 2.96 -13.65 0.32
C PHE A 127 3.95 -14.80 0.12
N ASP A 128 5.22 -14.57 0.48
CA ASP A 128 6.35 -15.48 0.28
C ASP A 128 6.56 -15.94 -1.18
N GLY A 129 5.94 -15.22 -2.12
CA GLY A 129 6.00 -15.48 -3.56
C GLY A 129 4.92 -16.41 -4.09
N GLU A 130 3.98 -16.82 -3.24
CA GLU A 130 2.87 -17.66 -3.65
C GLU A 130 1.87 -16.90 -4.53
N GLU A 131 1.37 -17.54 -5.57
CA GLU A 131 0.45 -16.91 -6.53
C GLU A 131 -1.01 -16.95 -6.07
N ALA A 132 -1.42 -18.02 -5.40
CA ALA A 132 -2.81 -18.20 -4.97
C ALA A 132 -3.29 -17.10 -4.01
N PRO A 133 -2.53 -16.68 -2.98
CA PRO A 133 -2.90 -15.55 -2.13
C PRO A 133 -3.03 -14.23 -2.91
N LEU A 134 -2.10 -13.94 -3.84
CA LEU A 134 -2.19 -12.75 -4.67
C LEU A 134 -3.47 -12.76 -5.52
N ARG A 135 -3.79 -13.90 -6.13
CA ARG A 135 -5.03 -14.09 -6.91
C ARG A 135 -6.27 -13.83 -6.06
N THR A 136 -6.32 -14.31 -4.82
CA THR A 136 -7.44 -14.07 -3.89
C THR A 136 -7.67 -12.58 -3.66
N VAL A 137 -6.60 -11.80 -3.48
CA VAL A 137 -6.70 -10.33 -3.34
C VAL A 137 -7.18 -9.68 -4.63
N MET A 138 -6.62 -10.08 -5.77
CA MET A 138 -6.96 -9.51 -7.08
C MET A 138 -8.42 -9.79 -7.47
N GLU A 139 -8.93 -11.00 -7.16
CA GLU A 139 -10.33 -11.40 -7.38
C GLU A 139 -11.33 -10.56 -6.56
N ALA A 140 -10.90 -9.99 -5.45
CA ALA A 140 -11.75 -9.10 -4.66
C ALA A 140 -11.87 -7.68 -5.25
N GLY A 141 -11.04 -7.31 -6.22
CA GLY A 141 -11.15 -6.11 -7.03
C GLY A 141 -10.68 -4.82 -6.33
N PRO A 142 -9.44 -4.74 -5.91
CA PRO A 142 -8.85 -3.46 -5.53
C PRO A 142 -8.73 -2.55 -6.76
N ASP A 143 -8.79 -1.24 -6.57
CA ASP A 143 -8.52 -0.27 -7.63
C ASP A 143 -7.00 -0.11 -7.87
N ILE A 144 -6.23 -0.19 -6.77
CA ILE A 144 -4.76 -0.12 -6.79
C ILE A 144 -4.20 -1.27 -5.97
N LEU A 145 -3.30 -2.06 -6.56
CA LEU A 145 -2.49 -3.03 -5.85
C LEU A 145 -1.10 -2.44 -5.63
N ASP A 146 -0.75 -2.22 -4.38
CA ASP A 146 0.53 -1.70 -3.94
C ASP A 146 1.37 -2.82 -3.32
N HIS A 147 2.61 -2.92 -3.77
CA HIS A 147 3.64 -3.75 -3.14
C HIS A 147 4.99 -3.05 -3.25
N ASN A 148 5.53 -2.65 -2.11
CA ASN A 148 6.76 -1.87 -2.06
C ASN A 148 8.01 -2.72 -2.27
N VAL A 149 8.95 -2.23 -3.08
CA VAL A 149 10.32 -2.76 -3.10
C VAL A 149 11.18 -2.18 -1.98
N GLU A 150 10.78 -1.05 -1.39
CA GLU A 150 11.35 -0.34 -0.24
C GLU A 150 12.76 0.20 -0.45
N THR A 151 13.65 -0.51 -1.11
CA THR A 151 15.03 -0.11 -1.35
C THR A 151 15.62 -0.81 -2.57
N VAL A 152 16.83 -0.41 -2.97
CA VAL A 152 17.57 -0.98 -4.11
C VAL A 152 18.01 -2.43 -3.85
N ARG A 153 18.26 -3.19 -4.91
CA ARG A 153 18.62 -4.63 -4.89
C ARG A 153 19.71 -4.97 -3.87
N ARG A 154 20.80 -4.21 -3.85
CA ARG A 154 21.94 -4.45 -2.96
C ARG A 154 21.59 -4.36 -1.48
N LEU A 155 20.67 -3.47 -1.11
CA LEU A 155 20.31 -3.20 0.28
C LEU A 155 19.17 -4.09 0.81
N GLN A 156 18.48 -4.86 -0.05
CA GLN A 156 17.30 -5.63 0.33
C GLN A 156 17.52 -6.47 1.59
N ARG A 157 18.61 -7.24 1.64
CA ARG A 157 18.86 -8.14 2.77
C ARG A 157 19.07 -7.41 4.10
N ALA A 158 19.67 -6.24 4.06
CA ALA A 158 19.89 -5.40 5.25
C ALA A 158 18.60 -4.72 5.71
N VAL A 159 17.80 -4.24 4.76
CA VAL A 159 16.59 -3.44 5.02
C VAL A 159 15.37 -4.32 5.29
N ARG A 160 15.20 -5.40 4.51
CA ARG A 160 14.04 -6.31 4.55
C ARG A 160 14.51 -7.77 4.65
N LYS A 161 14.85 -8.24 5.82
CA LYS A 161 15.54 -9.54 6.04
C LYS A 161 14.89 -10.75 5.35
N ARG A 162 13.56 -10.80 5.24
CA ARG A 162 12.82 -11.94 4.66
C ARG A 162 12.35 -11.70 3.22
N ALA A 163 12.07 -10.45 2.85
CA ALA A 163 11.65 -10.11 1.51
C ALA A 163 12.82 -10.15 0.52
N ARG A 164 12.50 -10.34 -0.75
CA ARG A 164 13.48 -10.42 -1.85
C ARG A 164 13.09 -9.46 -2.96
N TYR A 165 14.07 -8.77 -3.52
CA TYR A 165 13.87 -7.78 -4.58
C TYR A 165 13.14 -8.37 -5.79
N ASP A 166 13.66 -9.49 -6.34
CA ASP A 166 13.06 -10.15 -7.51
C ASP A 166 11.66 -10.68 -7.23
N ARG A 167 11.40 -11.13 -6.00
CA ARG A 167 10.07 -11.54 -5.56
C ARG A 167 9.10 -10.37 -5.57
N SER A 168 9.51 -9.21 -5.11
CA SER A 168 8.68 -7.98 -5.13
C SER A 168 8.32 -7.58 -6.56
N LEU A 169 9.27 -7.62 -7.49
CA LEU A 169 8.98 -7.39 -8.91
C LEU A 169 8.02 -8.45 -9.48
N CYS A 170 8.22 -9.71 -9.10
CA CYS A 170 7.36 -10.81 -9.54
C CYS A 170 5.90 -10.65 -9.07
N VAL A 171 5.67 -10.17 -7.84
CA VAL A 171 4.32 -9.86 -7.33
C VAL A 171 3.63 -8.83 -8.21
N LEU A 172 4.31 -7.72 -8.54
CA LEU A 172 3.75 -6.67 -9.41
C LEU A 172 3.48 -7.18 -10.83
N ALA A 173 4.43 -7.94 -11.42
CA ALA A 173 4.25 -8.54 -12.73
C ALA A 173 3.06 -9.50 -12.79
N ARG A 174 2.88 -10.34 -11.74
CA ARG A 174 1.75 -11.27 -11.66
C ARG A 174 0.42 -10.53 -11.50
N ALA A 175 0.38 -9.45 -10.72
CA ALA A 175 -0.82 -8.63 -10.59
C ALA A 175 -1.24 -8.03 -11.95
N LYS A 176 -0.28 -7.51 -12.73
CA LYS A 176 -0.55 -7.02 -14.09
C LYS A 176 -1.04 -8.10 -15.02
N ARG A 177 -0.36 -9.25 -15.03
CA ARG A 177 -0.78 -10.40 -15.85
C ARG A 177 -2.21 -10.84 -15.51
N TYR A 178 -2.52 -10.96 -14.21
CA TYR A 178 -3.88 -11.30 -13.76
C TYR A 178 -4.91 -10.30 -14.27
N ALA A 179 -4.63 -9.00 -14.14
CA ALA A 179 -5.56 -7.96 -14.59
C ALA A 179 -5.85 -8.07 -16.11
N ILE A 180 -4.81 -8.33 -16.91
CA ILE A 180 -4.95 -8.54 -18.37
C ILE A 180 -5.78 -9.80 -18.67
N GLU A 181 -5.46 -10.92 -18.02
CA GLU A 181 -6.16 -12.21 -18.22
C GLU A 181 -7.64 -12.13 -17.80
N ALA A 182 -7.93 -11.41 -16.71
CA ALA A 182 -9.29 -11.20 -16.22
C ALA A 182 -10.05 -10.08 -16.96
N GLY A 183 -9.40 -9.33 -17.86
CA GLY A 183 -10.01 -8.20 -18.57
C GLY A 183 -10.42 -7.06 -17.65
N ILE A 184 -9.74 -6.89 -16.51
CA ILE A 184 -9.98 -5.82 -15.54
C ILE A 184 -8.82 -4.83 -15.54
N THR A 185 -9.07 -3.62 -15.06
CA THR A 185 -8.02 -2.62 -14.87
C THR A 185 -7.74 -2.44 -13.38
N VAL A 186 -6.50 -2.76 -13.00
CA VAL A 186 -5.94 -2.50 -11.66
C VAL A 186 -4.62 -1.78 -11.87
N HIS A 187 -4.43 -0.66 -11.18
CA HIS A 187 -3.13 0.02 -11.18
C HIS A 187 -2.19 -0.66 -10.20
N THR A 188 -0.95 -0.85 -10.63
CA THR A 188 0.09 -1.34 -9.72
C THR A 188 0.93 -0.19 -9.21
N LYS A 189 1.34 -0.30 -7.95
CA LYS A 189 2.10 0.75 -7.26
C LYS A 189 3.24 0.15 -6.47
N SER A 190 4.32 0.92 -6.34
CA SER A 190 5.45 0.58 -5.49
C SER A 190 6.08 1.82 -4.87
N SER A 191 6.82 1.63 -3.79
CA SER A 191 7.54 2.69 -3.08
C SER A 191 9.00 2.34 -2.87
N VAL A 192 9.83 3.41 -2.90
CA VAL A 192 11.26 3.36 -2.58
C VAL A 192 11.56 4.41 -1.52
N MET A 193 12.24 3.99 -0.46
CA MET A 193 12.85 4.91 0.51
C MET A 193 14.28 5.21 0.10
N VAL A 194 14.67 6.48 0.21
CA VAL A 194 16.04 6.94 -0.02
C VAL A 194 16.70 7.38 1.29
N GLY A 195 18.03 7.31 1.35
CA GLY A 195 18.82 7.67 2.53
C GLY A 195 19.28 6.47 3.37
N LEU A 196 19.27 5.27 2.79
CA LEU A 196 19.72 4.01 3.41
C LEU A 196 21.12 3.58 2.91
N GLY A 197 21.80 4.42 2.11
CA GLY A 197 23.13 4.17 1.55
C GLY A 197 23.13 3.63 0.12
N GLU A 198 22.03 3.79 -0.59
CA GLU A 198 21.93 3.54 -2.04
C GLU A 198 22.69 4.59 -2.85
N ALA A 199 23.22 4.17 -3.98
CA ALA A 199 23.78 5.08 -4.98
C ALA A 199 22.68 5.55 -5.95
N ARG A 200 22.84 6.76 -6.54
CA ARG A 200 21.89 7.32 -7.50
C ARG A 200 21.63 6.40 -8.69
N ALA A 201 22.69 5.74 -9.18
CA ALA A 201 22.59 4.78 -10.29
C ALA A 201 21.75 3.55 -9.93
N GLU A 202 21.78 3.06 -8.67
CA GLU A 202 20.97 1.94 -8.19
C GLU A 202 19.48 2.32 -8.11
N LEU A 203 19.17 3.59 -7.79
CA LEU A 203 17.79 4.11 -7.84
C LEU A 203 17.27 4.13 -9.27
N SER A 204 18.07 4.63 -10.23
CA SER A 204 17.72 4.62 -11.65
C SER A 204 17.51 3.20 -12.20
N GLU A 205 18.30 2.22 -11.75
CA GLU A 205 18.10 0.80 -12.07
C GLU A 205 16.78 0.30 -11.49
N THR A 206 16.52 0.59 -10.21
CA THR A 206 15.27 0.21 -9.54
C THR A 206 14.04 0.78 -10.25
N PHE A 207 14.08 2.03 -10.72
CA PHE A 207 12.97 2.62 -11.49
C PHE A 207 12.76 1.89 -12.82
N ARG A 208 13.83 1.54 -13.53
CA ARG A 208 13.74 0.73 -14.77
C ARG A 208 13.20 -0.67 -14.50
N ASP A 209 13.67 -1.33 -13.43
CA ASP A 209 13.18 -2.65 -13.03
C ASP A 209 11.67 -2.63 -12.75
N LEU A 210 11.18 -1.63 -12.01
CA LEU A 210 9.75 -1.44 -11.74
C LEU A 210 8.96 -1.19 -13.03
N ARG A 211 9.50 -0.38 -13.97
CA ARG A 211 8.84 -0.18 -15.26
C ARG A 211 8.85 -1.42 -16.14
N SER A 212 9.88 -2.26 -16.04
CA SER A 212 9.93 -3.52 -16.81
C SER A 212 8.81 -4.51 -16.45
N VAL A 213 8.23 -4.38 -15.24
CA VAL A 213 7.06 -5.13 -14.78
C VAL A 213 5.77 -4.31 -14.85
N GLU A 214 5.77 -3.23 -15.64
CA GLU A 214 4.61 -2.36 -15.90
C GLU A 214 4.01 -1.71 -14.65
N CYS A 215 4.82 -1.44 -13.61
CA CYS A 215 4.38 -0.69 -12.44
C CYS A 215 3.93 0.72 -12.86
N ASP A 216 2.69 1.11 -12.51
CA ASP A 216 2.07 2.37 -12.96
C ASP A 216 2.47 3.56 -12.09
N ILE A 217 2.54 3.36 -10.78
CA ILE A 217 2.69 4.42 -9.79
C ILE A 217 3.94 4.18 -8.95
N LEU A 218 4.75 5.23 -8.78
CA LEU A 218 5.94 5.19 -7.93
C LEU A 218 5.87 6.27 -6.86
N THR A 219 6.17 5.90 -5.61
CA THR A 219 6.42 6.88 -4.55
C THR A 219 7.86 6.82 -4.07
N ILE A 220 8.47 8.00 -3.86
CA ILE A 220 9.87 8.13 -3.44
C ILE A 220 9.90 9.04 -2.21
N GLY A 221 10.31 8.51 -1.06
CA GLY A 221 10.33 9.24 0.21
C GLY A 221 11.66 9.12 0.95
N GLN A 222 12.00 10.12 1.78
CA GLN A 222 13.16 10.03 2.66
C GLN A 222 12.90 9.03 3.78
N TYR A 223 13.82 8.11 3.98
CA TYR A 223 13.84 7.29 5.19
C TYR A 223 14.05 8.18 6.42
N LEU A 224 13.14 8.07 7.38
CA LEU A 224 13.23 8.71 8.68
C LEU A 224 13.33 7.62 9.74
N ARG A 225 14.41 7.62 10.48
CA ARG A 225 14.70 6.61 11.49
C ARG A 225 13.71 6.67 12.66
N PRO A 226 12.91 5.61 12.92
CA PRO A 226 11.92 5.65 13.99
C PRO A 226 12.51 5.69 15.40
N SER A 227 13.60 4.95 15.63
CA SER A 227 14.34 4.92 16.90
C SER A 227 15.79 4.50 16.69
N THR A 228 16.60 4.55 17.74
CA THR A 228 18.01 4.10 17.71
C THR A 228 18.22 2.63 17.41
N ASP A 229 17.18 1.81 17.54
CA ASP A 229 17.20 0.36 17.24
C ASP A 229 17.03 0.04 15.76
N HIS A 230 16.62 1.03 14.95
CA HIS A 230 16.41 0.91 13.51
C HIS A 230 17.68 1.30 12.74
N LEU A 231 17.67 1.02 11.42
CA LEU A 231 18.77 1.37 10.54
C LEU A 231 19.08 2.87 10.62
N PRO A 232 20.37 3.26 10.59
CA PRO A 232 20.74 4.67 10.57
C PRO A 232 20.26 5.33 9.25
N VAL A 233 20.09 6.66 9.30
CA VAL A 233 19.99 7.46 8.09
C VAL A 233 21.40 7.72 7.61
N GLU A 234 21.77 7.22 6.44
CA GLU A 234 23.08 7.40 5.83
C GLU A 234 23.20 8.76 5.15
N ARG A 235 22.07 9.28 4.62
CA ARG A 235 22.02 10.55 3.92
C ARG A 235 20.61 11.16 3.97
N TYR A 236 20.54 12.48 4.06
CA TYR A 236 19.35 13.26 3.74
C TYR A 236 19.48 13.85 2.34
N TYR A 237 18.50 13.56 1.48
CA TYR A 237 18.44 14.09 0.11
C TYR A 237 17.84 15.49 0.13
N HIS A 238 18.37 16.37 -0.72
CA HIS A 238 17.81 17.70 -0.91
C HIS A 238 16.48 17.63 -1.67
N PRO A 239 15.51 18.54 -1.44
CA PRO A 239 14.24 18.56 -2.18
C PRO A 239 14.40 18.56 -3.71
N ASP A 240 15.43 19.23 -4.24
CA ASP A 240 15.71 19.26 -5.69
C ASP A 240 16.07 17.87 -6.23
N GLU A 241 16.77 17.03 -5.46
CA GLU A 241 17.08 15.66 -5.87
C GLU A 241 15.81 14.80 -5.96
N PHE A 242 14.80 15.05 -5.12
CA PHE A 242 13.48 14.42 -5.25
C PHE A 242 12.77 14.88 -6.52
N ALA A 243 12.89 16.17 -6.89
CA ALA A 243 12.33 16.67 -8.13
C ALA A 243 13.02 16.05 -9.35
N GLU A 244 14.34 15.89 -9.35
CA GLU A 244 15.09 15.18 -10.40
C GLU A 244 14.66 13.71 -10.52
N MET A 245 14.52 12.98 -9.40
CA MET A 245 14.03 11.60 -9.38
C MET A 245 12.62 11.49 -9.95
N LYS A 246 11.73 12.45 -9.64
CA LYS A 246 10.38 12.52 -10.20
C LYS A 246 10.40 12.68 -11.72
N VAL A 247 11.20 13.61 -12.23
CA VAL A 247 11.34 13.85 -13.68
C VAL A 247 11.86 12.60 -14.39
N GLU A 248 12.91 11.95 -13.85
CA GLU A 248 13.45 10.72 -14.42
C GLU A 248 12.41 9.60 -14.45
N ALA A 249 11.71 9.36 -13.33
CA ALA A 249 10.72 8.30 -13.27
C ALA A 249 9.54 8.56 -14.24
N LEU A 250 9.05 9.79 -14.35
CA LEU A 250 8.03 10.15 -15.33
C LEU A 250 8.51 9.92 -16.78
N ALA A 251 9.77 10.24 -17.07
CA ALA A 251 10.38 9.99 -18.38
C ALA A 251 10.50 8.50 -18.72
N LEU A 252 10.61 7.63 -17.71
CA LEU A 252 10.56 6.16 -17.89
C LEU A 252 9.14 5.64 -18.16
N GLY A 253 8.10 6.47 -18.05
CA GLY A 253 6.73 6.11 -18.37
C GLY A 253 5.89 5.67 -17.16
N PHE A 254 6.29 6.00 -15.93
CA PHE A 254 5.36 5.89 -14.80
C PHE A 254 4.19 6.84 -15.03
N ARG A 255 2.99 6.36 -14.77
CA ARG A 255 1.75 7.12 -14.92
C ARG A 255 1.65 8.25 -13.89
N HIS A 256 2.06 7.97 -12.67
CA HIS A 256 2.15 8.94 -11.57
C HIS A 256 3.40 8.71 -10.74
N VAL A 257 4.01 9.80 -10.31
CA VAL A 257 5.16 9.77 -9.40
C VAL A 257 4.96 10.80 -8.30
N GLU A 258 4.93 10.34 -7.05
CA GLU A 258 5.01 11.20 -5.89
C GLU A 258 6.41 11.12 -5.29
N SER A 259 7.10 12.25 -5.16
CA SER A 259 8.50 12.28 -4.73
C SER A 259 8.76 13.48 -3.84
N GLY A 260 9.29 13.25 -2.65
CA GLY A 260 9.59 14.32 -1.70
C GLY A 260 10.02 13.81 -0.34
N PRO A 261 10.63 14.66 0.50
CA PRO A 261 11.17 14.25 1.81
C PRO A 261 10.14 13.62 2.75
N LEU A 262 8.90 14.10 2.73
CA LEU A 262 7.83 13.60 3.60
C LEU A 262 6.91 12.60 2.90
N VAL A 263 7.15 12.26 1.64
CA VAL A 263 6.34 11.28 0.90
C VAL A 263 6.39 9.92 1.61
N ARG A 264 5.24 9.30 1.71
CA ARG A 264 5.00 7.93 2.16
C ARG A 264 4.14 7.23 1.12
N THR A 265 4.08 5.93 1.15
CA THR A 265 3.31 5.14 0.19
C THR A 265 1.89 5.67 -0.01
N SER A 266 1.18 5.96 1.05
CA SER A 266 -0.20 6.45 1.01
C SER A 266 -0.35 7.98 0.93
N TYR A 267 0.77 8.73 0.81
CA TYR A 267 0.69 10.18 0.73
C TYR A 267 0.06 10.62 -0.58
N HIS A 268 -0.96 11.48 -0.52
CA HIS A 268 -1.77 11.94 -1.66
C HIS A 268 -2.39 10.79 -2.49
N ALA A 269 -2.63 9.62 -1.89
CA ALA A 269 -3.13 8.43 -2.62
C ALA A 269 -4.40 8.71 -3.42
N ARG A 270 -5.33 9.52 -2.89
CA ARG A 270 -6.54 9.98 -3.61
C ARG A 270 -6.25 10.65 -4.95
N GLY A 271 -5.16 11.40 -5.06
CA GLY A 271 -4.79 12.17 -6.25
C GLY A 271 -3.98 11.36 -7.29
N GLN A 272 -3.53 10.15 -6.94
CA GLN A 272 -2.63 9.37 -7.79
C GLN A 272 -3.37 8.71 -8.97
N VAL A 273 -4.66 8.43 -8.82
CA VAL A 273 -5.55 8.03 -9.90
C VAL A 273 -6.81 8.91 -9.83
N PRO A 274 -7.19 9.62 -10.90
CA PRO A 274 -8.38 10.45 -10.90
C PRO A 274 -9.64 9.66 -10.53
N GLY A 275 -10.47 10.16 -9.62
CA GLY A 275 -11.68 9.47 -9.17
C GLY A 275 -12.68 9.20 -10.33
N ALA A 276 -12.70 10.04 -11.37
CA ALA A 276 -13.48 9.79 -12.57
C ALA A 276 -13.00 8.54 -13.31
N GLU A 277 -11.69 8.32 -13.37
CA GLU A 277 -11.08 7.12 -13.96
C GLU A 277 -11.41 5.88 -13.14
N LEU A 278 -11.26 5.93 -11.81
CA LEU A 278 -11.63 4.81 -10.93
C LEU A 278 -13.12 4.44 -11.09
N ARG A 279 -14.02 5.41 -11.24
CA ARG A 279 -15.44 5.14 -11.51
C ARG A 279 -15.67 4.49 -12.87
N GLU A 280 -14.98 4.93 -13.91
CA GLU A 280 -15.07 4.33 -15.24
C GLU A 280 -14.53 2.89 -15.24
N LEU A 281 -13.42 2.63 -14.56
CA LEU A 281 -12.85 1.29 -14.42
C LEU A 281 -13.84 0.32 -13.75
N ARG A 282 -14.54 0.79 -12.72
CA ARG A 282 -15.55 0.00 -12.02
C ARG A 282 -16.79 -0.29 -12.85
N ARG A 283 -17.22 0.65 -13.71
CA ARG A 283 -18.34 0.41 -14.64
C ARG A 283 -18.05 -0.67 -15.66
N ARG A 284 -16.79 -0.86 -16.03
CA ARG A 284 -16.32 -1.89 -16.94
C ARG A 284 -16.13 -3.27 -16.27
N ALA A 285 -16.17 -3.31 -14.97
CA ALA A 285 -16.07 -4.52 -14.19
C ALA A 285 -17.40 -4.79 -13.48
N THR A 286 -18.01 -5.94 -13.72
CA THR A 286 -19.21 -6.39 -13.01
C THR A 286 -18.82 -7.41 -11.94
N VAL A 287 -19.54 -7.39 -10.82
CA VAL A 287 -19.37 -8.39 -9.78
C VAL A 287 -20.30 -9.56 -10.10
N GLY A 288 -19.73 -10.73 -10.33
CA GLY A 288 -20.48 -11.96 -10.53
C GLY A 288 -21.26 -12.40 -9.27
N PRO A 289 -22.18 -13.37 -9.40
CA PRO A 289 -22.97 -13.88 -8.27
C PRO A 289 -22.12 -14.48 -7.14
N ASP A 290 -20.90 -14.88 -7.42
CA ASP A 290 -19.90 -15.42 -6.50
C ASP A 290 -19.03 -14.34 -5.84
N GLY A 291 -19.32 -13.05 -6.09
CA GLY A 291 -18.59 -11.90 -5.57
C GLY A 291 -17.25 -11.64 -6.28
N ARG A 292 -16.95 -12.34 -7.37
CA ARG A 292 -15.75 -12.09 -8.20
C ARG A 292 -16.00 -11.00 -9.23
N ILE A 293 -14.98 -10.21 -9.51
CA ILE A 293 -15.02 -9.24 -10.60
C ILE A 293 -14.90 -9.99 -11.93
N VAL A 294 -15.84 -9.73 -12.83
CA VAL A 294 -15.84 -10.20 -14.20
C VAL A 294 -15.91 -9.00 -15.15
N PRO A 295 -15.29 -9.08 -16.35
CA PRO A 295 -15.44 -8.03 -17.35
C PRO A 295 -16.92 -7.81 -17.67
N ALA A 296 -17.34 -6.54 -17.80
CA ALA A 296 -18.66 -6.25 -18.33
C ALA A 296 -18.73 -6.80 -19.75
N THR A 297 -19.61 -7.76 -20.00
CA THR A 297 -19.91 -8.24 -21.36
C THR A 297 -20.57 -7.09 -22.11
N GLY A 298 -19.82 -6.51 -23.08
CA GLY A 298 -20.31 -5.46 -23.97
C GLY A 298 -21.40 -5.98 -24.93
#